data_04933c3e122d4fab4de93870d9dcdd84
#
_entry.id   04933c3e122d4fab4de93870d9dcdd84
#
_cell.length_a   1.000
_cell.length_b   1.000
_cell.length_c   1.000
_cell.angle_alpha   90.00
_cell.angle_beta   90.00
_cell.angle_gamma   90.00
#
_symmetry.space_group_name_H-M   'P 1'
#
loop_
_entity.id
_entity.type
_entity.pdbx_description
1 polymer ?
#
loop_
_entity_poly.entity_id
_entity_poly.type
_entity_poly.pdbx_seq_one_letter_code
_entity_poly.pdbx_strand_id
1 'polypeptide(L)'
;MLREIRPAILVLVLLTLITGLAYPLAITEVAGAIFPKQARGSLIERDGEVVGSALIGQEFKDNKYFHGRPSATTAPDPADSSKTVPAPYNAANSGASNLGPTSKALADRIKEDVDKLKAENGSANVPVDLVTTSGSGLDPDISPESALFQVPRVAKARGIAEDKVRQLVTENTAGRLIGLFGEPRVNVLALNLALDAAAGN
;
A
#
# COMPACT_ATOMS: atom_id res chain seq x y z
N MET A 1 -17.83 -11.32 -49.30
CA MET A 1 -18.10 -11.06 -47.87
C MET A 1 -18.37 -12.35 -47.08
N LEU A 2 -19.32 -13.23 -47.45
CA LEU A 2 -19.59 -14.48 -46.70
C LEU A 2 -18.40 -15.46 -46.64
N ARG A 3 -17.50 -15.44 -47.63
CA ARG A 3 -16.30 -16.31 -47.66
C ARG A 3 -15.29 -15.97 -46.56
N GLU A 4 -15.28 -14.74 -46.06
CA GLU A 4 -14.35 -14.27 -45.02
C GLU A 4 -14.84 -14.58 -43.58
N ILE A 5 -16.14 -14.90 -43.43
CA ILE A 5 -16.71 -15.17 -42.10
C ILE A 5 -16.08 -16.41 -41.46
N ARG A 6 -15.90 -17.48 -42.24
CA ARG A 6 -15.33 -18.74 -41.72
C ARG A 6 -13.88 -18.57 -41.25
N PRO A 7 -12.95 -17.99 -42.02
CA PRO A 7 -11.59 -17.76 -41.55
C PRO A 7 -11.57 -16.74 -40.38
N ALA A 8 -12.43 -15.71 -40.37
CA ALA A 8 -12.53 -14.76 -39.29
C ALA A 8 -12.92 -15.42 -37.95
N ILE A 9 -13.96 -16.27 -37.99
CA ILE A 9 -14.38 -17.04 -36.81
C ILE A 9 -13.28 -18.00 -36.37
N LEU A 10 -12.63 -18.69 -37.28
CA LEU A 10 -11.55 -19.63 -36.96
C LEU A 10 -10.39 -18.90 -36.25
N VAL A 11 -9.94 -17.80 -36.83
CA VAL A 11 -8.85 -16.98 -36.23
C VAL A 11 -9.26 -16.44 -34.88
N LEU A 12 -10.49 -15.92 -34.75
CA LEU A 12 -11.00 -15.43 -33.46
C LEU A 12 -10.98 -16.53 -32.39
N VAL A 13 -11.50 -17.70 -32.71
CA VAL A 13 -11.54 -18.85 -31.78
C VAL A 13 -10.12 -19.29 -31.40
N LEU A 14 -9.23 -19.46 -32.41
CA LEU A 14 -7.84 -19.87 -32.15
C LEU A 14 -7.11 -18.86 -31.28
N LEU A 15 -7.21 -17.57 -31.57
CA LEU A 15 -6.59 -16.51 -30.75
C LEU A 15 -7.18 -16.47 -29.34
N THR A 16 -8.51 -16.62 -29.21
CA THR A 16 -9.15 -16.70 -27.90
C THR A 16 -8.65 -17.90 -27.09
N LEU A 17 -8.50 -19.06 -27.69
CA LEU A 17 -7.95 -20.24 -27.00
C LEU A 17 -6.48 -20.05 -26.60
N ILE A 18 -5.67 -19.49 -27.50
CA ILE A 18 -4.24 -19.25 -27.20
C ILE A 18 -4.07 -18.18 -26.13
N THR A 19 -4.69 -17.01 -26.32
CA THR A 19 -4.47 -15.85 -25.44
C THR A 19 -5.32 -15.87 -24.17
N GLY A 20 -6.51 -16.50 -24.22
CA GLY A 20 -7.45 -16.56 -23.11
C GLY A 20 -7.35 -17.82 -22.24
N LEU A 21 -6.77 -18.90 -22.76
CA LEU A 21 -6.64 -20.15 -22.00
C LEU A 21 -5.19 -20.63 -21.93
N ALA A 22 -4.58 -20.98 -23.07
CA ALA A 22 -3.28 -21.66 -23.08
C ALA A 22 -2.18 -20.78 -22.47
N TYR A 23 -2.07 -19.53 -22.90
CA TYR A 23 -1.05 -18.60 -22.39
C TYR A 23 -1.26 -18.26 -20.90
N PRO A 24 -2.43 -17.81 -20.42
CA PRO A 24 -2.62 -17.50 -19.00
C PRO A 24 -2.36 -18.70 -18.08
N LEU A 25 -2.86 -19.88 -18.42
CA LEU A 25 -2.63 -21.09 -17.63
C LEU A 25 -1.15 -21.48 -17.61
N ALA A 26 -0.47 -21.47 -18.74
CA ALA A 26 0.97 -21.76 -18.80
C ALA A 26 1.78 -20.79 -17.94
N ILE A 27 1.50 -19.47 -18.00
CA ILE A 27 2.18 -18.48 -17.17
C ILE A 27 1.87 -18.68 -15.69
N THR A 28 0.63 -18.99 -15.32
CA THR A 28 0.25 -19.26 -13.93
C THR A 28 1.03 -20.44 -13.35
N GLU A 29 1.11 -21.55 -14.07
CA GLU A 29 1.85 -22.74 -13.63
C GLU A 29 3.35 -22.47 -13.54
N VAL A 30 3.94 -21.85 -14.55
CA VAL A 30 5.36 -21.51 -14.57
C VAL A 30 5.70 -20.52 -13.43
N ALA A 31 4.91 -19.46 -13.27
CA ALA A 31 5.11 -18.50 -12.18
C ALA A 31 4.93 -19.14 -10.81
N GLY A 32 3.92 -20.00 -10.64
CA GLY A 32 3.70 -20.74 -9.41
C GLY A 32 4.84 -21.69 -9.04
N ALA A 33 5.50 -22.28 -10.04
CA ALA A 33 6.65 -23.16 -9.83
C ALA A 33 7.96 -22.41 -9.53
N ILE A 34 8.21 -21.29 -10.25
CA ILE A 34 9.47 -20.54 -10.13
C ILE A 34 9.43 -19.48 -9.02
N PHE A 35 8.27 -18.81 -8.84
CA PHE A 35 8.07 -17.71 -7.91
C PHE A 35 6.82 -17.92 -7.03
N PRO A 36 6.74 -19.00 -6.23
CA PRO A 36 5.51 -19.39 -5.52
C PRO A 36 5.00 -18.31 -4.56
N LYS A 37 5.90 -17.58 -3.87
CA LYS A 37 5.52 -16.52 -2.96
C LYS A 37 4.89 -15.33 -3.69
N GLN A 38 5.53 -14.87 -4.75
CA GLN A 38 5.06 -13.74 -5.55
C GLN A 38 3.77 -14.08 -6.31
N ALA A 39 3.69 -15.28 -6.89
CA ALA A 39 2.51 -15.75 -7.60
C ALA A 39 1.26 -15.84 -6.70
N ARG A 40 1.45 -16.02 -5.39
CA ARG A 40 0.38 -16.04 -4.38
C ARG A 40 0.12 -14.67 -3.73
N GLY A 41 0.67 -13.58 -4.28
CA GLY A 41 0.42 -12.22 -3.79
C GLY A 41 1.33 -11.77 -2.65
N SER A 42 2.50 -12.37 -2.47
CA SER A 42 3.50 -12.00 -1.45
C SER A 42 2.91 -11.89 -0.04
N LEU A 43 2.06 -12.84 0.32
CA LEU A 43 1.40 -12.88 1.63
C LEU A 43 2.43 -12.95 2.75
N ILE A 44 2.12 -12.29 3.86
CA ILE A 44 2.86 -12.32 5.12
C ILE A 44 2.02 -13.10 6.12
N GLU A 45 2.60 -14.14 6.69
CA GLU A 45 1.98 -15.00 7.68
C GLU A 45 2.67 -14.84 9.05
N ARG A 46 1.88 -14.84 10.10
CA ARG A 46 2.33 -14.87 11.50
C ARG A 46 1.49 -15.88 12.27
N ASP A 47 2.15 -16.78 12.97
CA ASP A 47 1.50 -17.84 13.77
C ASP A 47 0.50 -18.70 12.96
N GLY A 48 0.76 -18.89 11.65
CA GLY A 48 -0.08 -19.67 10.74
C GLY A 48 -1.28 -18.90 10.15
N GLU A 49 -1.42 -17.62 10.47
CA GLU A 49 -2.47 -16.76 9.93
C GLU A 49 -1.90 -15.71 8.98
N VAL A 50 -2.62 -15.43 7.88
CA VAL A 50 -2.26 -14.37 6.95
C VAL A 50 -2.58 -13.02 7.59
N VAL A 51 -1.53 -12.22 7.87
CA VAL A 51 -1.66 -10.89 8.46
C VAL A 51 -1.68 -9.77 7.43
N GLY A 52 -1.35 -10.06 6.17
CA GLY A 52 -1.41 -9.09 5.06
C GLY A 52 -0.56 -9.50 3.87
N SER A 53 -0.32 -8.56 2.97
CA SER A 53 0.56 -8.71 1.81
C SER A 53 1.67 -7.65 1.86
N ALA A 54 2.87 -8.01 1.43
CA ALA A 54 3.96 -7.05 1.27
C ALA A 54 3.69 -5.99 0.18
N LEU A 55 2.69 -6.21 -0.68
CA LEU A 55 2.37 -5.37 -1.83
C LEU A 55 1.17 -4.44 -1.60
N ILE A 56 0.40 -4.64 -0.54
CA ILE A 56 -0.84 -3.92 -0.26
C ILE A 56 -0.79 -3.36 1.14
N GLY A 57 -0.93 -2.03 1.25
CA GLY A 57 -0.99 -1.33 2.52
C GLY A 57 -2.25 -1.68 3.33
N GLN A 58 -2.16 -1.39 4.62
CA GLN A 58 -3.24 -1.59 5.58
C GLN A 58 -3.41 -0.33 6.43
N GLU A 59 -4.62 -0.13 6.95
CA GLU A 59 -4.91 0.97 7.85
C GLU A 59 -4.46 0.63 9.28
N PHE A 60 -3.52 1.41 9.82
CA PHE A 60 -3.12 1.39 11.22
C PHE A 60 -3.60 2.68 11.89
N LYS A 61 -4.43 2.58 12.93
CA LYS A 61 -5.03 3.72 13.66
C LYS A 61 -4.42 3.98 15.03
N ASP A 62 -3.85 2.94 15.64
CA ASP A 62 -3.29 3.04 16.99
C ASP A 62 -1.96 3.81 16.97
N ASN A 63 -1.78 4.71 17.93
CA ASN A 63 -0.57 5.52 18.06
C ASN A 63 0.73 4.72 18.29
N LYS A 64 0.62 3.47 18.70
CA LYS A 64 1.77 2.57 18.87
C LYS A 64 2.31 2.02 17.53
N TYR A 65 1.64 2.25 16.41
CA TYR A 65 2.04 1.81 15.08
C TYR A 65 2.44 2.96 14.16
N PHE A 66 3.28 2.68 13.19
CA PHE A 66 3.48 3.57 12.06
C PHE A 66 2.24 3.58 11.19
N HIS A 67 1.83 4.76 10.77
CA HIS A 67 0.73 4.96 9.85
C HIS A 67 1.26 5.08 8.42
N GLY A 68 0.51 4.55 7.47
CA GLY A 68 0.78 4.69 6.04
C GLY A 68 0.33 6.03 5.47
N ARG A 69 0.38 6.16 4.16
CA ARG A 69 -0.12 7.32 3.41
C ARG A 69 -1.63 7.45 3.53
N PRO A 70 -2.21 8.64 3.40
CA PRO A 70 -3.66 8.79 3.27
C PRO A 70 -4.20 7.96 2.11
N SER A 71 -5.32 7.28 2.33
CA SER A 71 -6.00 6.47 1.31
C SER A 71 -7.32 7.12 0.91
N ALA A 72 -7.57 7.19 -0.41
CA ALA A 72 -8.81 7.74 -0.97
C ALA A 72 -9.79 6.64 -1.42
N THR A 73 -9.56 5.40 -1.03
CA THR A 73 -10.44 4.29 -1.38
C THR A 73 -11.78 4.37 -0.65
N THR A 74 -12.81 3.82 -1.26
CA THR A 74 -14.19 3.85 -0.76
C THR A 74 -14.82 2.46 -0.79
N ALA A 75 -15.93 2.31 -0.11
CA ALA A 75 -16.81 1.15 -0.17
C ALA A 75 -18.27 1.59 -0.35
N PRO A 76 -19.17 0.71 -0.82
CA PRO A 76 -20.61 0.99 -0.77
C PRO A 76 -21.05 1.28 0.66
N ASP A 77 -21.94 2.26 0.81
CA ASP A 77 -22.55 2.57 2.12
C ASP A 77 -23.43 1.37 2.55
N PRO A 78 -23.22 0.80 3.75
CA PRO A 78 -24.05 -0.30 4.25
C PRO A 78 -25.56 0.05 4.36
N ALA A 79 -25.88 1.33 4.53
CA ALA A 79 -27.27 1.79 4.65
C ALA A 79 -27.90 2.14 3.29
N ASP A 80 -27.09 2.50 2.29
CA ASP A 80 -27.56 2.91 0.95
C ASP A 80 -26.49 2.57 -0.09
N SER A 81 -26.59 1.41 -0.72
CA SER A 81 -25.62 0.91 -1.70
C SER A 81 -25.46 1.79 -2.96
N SER A 82 -26.35 2.79 -3.16
CA SER A 82 -26.19 3.79 -4.23
C SER A 82 -25.15 4.87 -3.89
N LYS A 83 -24.71 4.92 -2.64
CA LYS A 83 -23.70 5.86 -2.12
C LYS A 83 -22.41 5.12 -1.76
N THR A 84 -21.33 5.88 -1.64
CA THR A 84 -20.06 5.38 -1.18
C THR A 84 -19.59 6.12 0.07
N VAL A 85 -18.93 5.40 0.96
CA VAL A 85 -18.30 5.95 2.17
C VAL A 85 -16.79 5.74 2.12
N PRO A 86 -15.98 6.58 2.79
CA PRO A 86 -14.55 6.34 2.95
C PRO A 86 -14.28 4.96 3.55
N ALA A 87 -13.43 4.19 2.90
CA ALA A 87 -12.96 2.88 3.38
C ALA A 87 -11.47 2.76 3.05
N PRO A 88 -10.58 3.36 3.88
CA PRO A 88 -9.16 3.37 3.62
C PRO A 88 -8.58 1.97 3.42
N TYR A 89 -7.67 1.85 2.45
CA TYR A 89 -7.02 0.59 2.08
C TYR A 89 -7.98 -0.54 1.66
N ASN A 90 -9.09 -0.19 1.03
CA ASN A 90 -10.02 -1.18 0.47
C ASN A 90 -9.44 -1.82 -0.80
N ALA A 91 -8.87 -3.01 -0.66
CA ALA A 91 -8.25 -3.75 -1.77
C ALA A 91 -9.25 -4.15 -2.89
N ALA A 92 -10.55 -4.17 -2.60
CA ALA A 92 -11.59 -4.43 -3.60
C ALA A 92 -11.91 -3.20 -4.48
N ASN A 93 -11.45 -2.00 -4.09
CA ASN A 93 -11.75 -0.75 -4.79
C ASN A 93 -10.53 0.20 -4.80
N SER A 94 -9.45 -0.24 -5.46
CA SER A 94 -8.24 0.58 -5.64
C SER A 94 -8.56 1.87 -6.40
N GLY A 95 -8.12 3.01 -5.86
CA GLY A 95 -8.39 4.31 -6.48
C GLY A 95 -7.67 5.46 -5.79
N ALA A 96 -7.57 6.58 -6.51
CA ALA A 96 -6.98 7.82 -6.05
C ALA A 96 -8.05 8.90 -5.84
N SER A 97 -7.67 10.00 -5.17
CA SER A 97 -8.57 11.16 -5.01
C SER A 97 -8.89 11.87 -6.32
N ASN A 98 -8.00 11.77 -7.32
CA ASN A 98 -8.09 12.44 -8.63
C ASN A 98 -8.32 13.97 -8.55
N LEU A 99 -7.98 14.58 -7.40
CA LEU A 99 -8.09 16.02 -7.21
C LEU A 99 -6.89 16.73 -7.86
N GLY A 100 -7.19 17.73 -8.70
CA GLY A 100 -6.16 18.53 -9.34
C GLY A 100 -5.45 19.50 -8.37
N PRO A 101 -4.27 20.04 -8.74
CA PRO A 101 -3.48 20.91 -7.85
C PRO A 101 -4.17 22.23 -7.50
N THR A 102 -5.14 22.67 -8.29
CA THR A 102 -5.95 23.88 -8.04
C THR A 102 -7.25 23.60 -7.26
N SER A 103 -7.48 22.34 -6.87
CA SER A 103 -8.69 21.95 -6.12
C SER A 103 -8.65 22.50 -4.69
N LYS A 104 -9.67 23.27 -4.33
CA LYS A 104 -9.86 23.75 -2.95
C LYS A 104 -10.01 22.58 -1.97
N ALA A 105 -10.74 21.52 -2.35
CA ALA A 105 -10.91 20.33 -1.52
C ALA A 105 -9.57 19.64 -1.22
N LEU A 106 -8.64 19.58 -2.18
CA LEU A 106 -7.30 19.06 -1.96
C LEU A 106 -6.52 19.93 -0.97
N ALA A 107 -6.55 21.26 -1.17
CA ALA A 107 -5.83 22.20 -0.32
C ALA A 107 -6.34 22.16 1.13
N ASP A 108 -7.67 22.15 1.32
CA ASP A 108 -8.31 22.11 2.64
C ASP A 108 -7.95 20.79 3.37
N ARG A 109 -8.02 19.63 2.70
CA ARG A 109 -7.65 18.33 3.26
C ARG A 109 -6.17 18.29 3.66
N ILE A 110 -5.27 18.71 2.77
CA ILE A 110 -3.83 18.73 3.08
C ILE A 110 -3.55 19.63 4.30
N LYS A 111 -4.20 20.78 4.38
CA LYS A 111 -4.05 21.68 5.51
C LYS A 111 -4.52 21.02 6.81
N GLU A 112 -5.67 20.37 6.81
CA GLU A 112 -6.20 19.64 7.98
C GLU A 112 -5.24 18.51 8.40
N ASP A 113 -4.75 17.70 7.46
CA ASP A 113 -3.80 16.62 7.72
C ASP A 113 -2.47 17.16 8.29
N VAL A 114 -1.96 18.28 7.75
CA VAL A 114 -0.74 18.94 8.27
C VAL A 114 -0.95 19.45 9.70
N ASP A 115 -2.07 20.14 9.96
CA ASP A 115 -2.36 20.69 11.28
C ASP A 115 -2.49 19.57 12.34
N LYS A 116 -3.14 18.46 11.99
CA LYS A 116 -3.24 17.26 12.83
C LYS A 116 -1.88 16.65 13.13
N LEU A 117 -1.06 16.40 12.09
CA LEU A 117 0.26 15.77 12.26
C LEU A 117 1.23 16.64 13.04
N LYS A 118 1.17 17.98 12.91
CA LYS A 118 1.94 18.92 13.73
C LYS A 118 1.52 18.85 15.20
N ALA A 119 0.23 18.76 15.47
CA ALA A 119 -0.27 18.62 16.85
C ALA A 119 0.18 17.31 17.51
N GLU A 120 0.24 16.22 16.73
CA GLU A 120 0.67 14.90 17.22
C GLU A 120 2.18 14.81 17.49
N ASN A 121 3.03 15.41 16.66
CA ASN A 121 4.48 15.22 16.70
C ASN A 121 5.30 16.47 17.02
N GLY A 122 4.67 17.64 17.16
CA GLY A 122 5.35 18.91 17.52
C GLY A 122 6.39 19.39 16.50
N SER A 123 6.45 18.79 15.30
CA SER A 123 7.42 19.10 14.25
C SER A 123 6.90 20.18 13.32
N ALA A 124 7.81 21.06 12.86
CA ALA A 124 7.48 22.09 11.88
C ALA A 124 7.31 21.54 10.47
N ASN A 125 8.08 20.51 10.10
CA ASN A 125 8.11 19.96 8.75
C ASN A 125 7.40 18.60 8.70
N VAL A 126 6.22 18.58 8.07
CA VAL A 126 5.47 17.34 7.80
C VAL A 126 5.88 16.79 6.44
N PRO A 127 6.33 15.53 6.35
CA PRO A 127 6.65 14.90 5.09
C PRO A 127 5.44 14.82 4.15
N VAL A 128 5.69 15.02 2.87
CA VAL A 128 4.64 15.18 1.83
C VAL A 128 3.78 13.94 1.65
N ASP A 129 4.37 12.76 1.79
CA ASP A 129 3.68 11.48 1.61
C ASP A 129 2.73 11.14 2.77
N LEU A 130 2.88 11.78 3.94
CA LEU A 130 1.90 11.67 5.04
C LEU A 130 0.64 12.52 4.85
N VAL A 131 0.63 13.43 3.87
CA VAL A 131 -0.50 14.31 3.58
C VAL A 131 -1.01 14.20 2.14
N THR A 132 -0.41 13.31 1.34
CA THR A 132 -0.82 13.07 -0.05
C THR A 132 -1.26 11.63 -0.24
N THR A 133 -2.43 11.44 -0.86
CA THR A 133 -2.93 10.11 -1.21
C THR A 133 -2.05 9.45 -2.28
N SER A 134 -1.91 8.12 -2.22
CA SER A 134 -1.30 7.38 -3.32
C SER A 134 -2.25 7.26 -4.51
N GLY A 135 -1.71 6.93 -5.69
CA GLY A 135 -2.51 6.68 -6.90
C GLY A 135 -3.39 5.44 -6.82
N SER A 136 -3.03 4.47 -6.00
CA SER A 136 -3.79 3.24 -5.77
C SER A 136 -4.71 3.31 -4.54
N GLY A 137 -4.40 4.17 -3.56
CA GLY A 137 -4.98 4.15 -2.23
C GLY A 137 -4.57 2.92 -1.39
N LEU A 138 -3.64 2.10 -1.89
CA LEU A 138 -3.19 0.83 -1.30
C LEU A 138 -1.66 0.76 -1.14
N ASP A 139 -0.96 1.88 -1.24
CA ASP A 139 0.50 1.96 -1.15
C ASP A 139 0.97 1.40 0.22
N PRO A 140 1.76 0.32 0.24
CA PRO A 140 2.26 -0.26 1.48
C PRO A 140 3.44 0.51 2.07
N ASP A 141 4.02 1.42 1.30
CA ASP A 141 5.30 2.05 1.61
C ASP A 141 5.14 3.54 1.97
N ILE A 142 6.03 4.01 2.82
CA ILE A 142 6.26 5.43 3.13
C ILE A 142 7.74 5.78 2.94
N SER A 143 8.06 7.06 2.80
CA SER A 143 9.45 7.51 2.78
C SER A 143 10.14 7.28 4.13
N PRO A 144 11.48 7.13 4.16
CA PRO A 144 12.24 7.11 5.42
C PRO A 144 12.01 8.36 6.27
N GLU A 145 11.85 9.52 5.65
CA GLU A 145 11.51 10.78 6.30
C GLU A 145 10.17 10.70 7.02
N SER A 146 9.17 10.10 6.39
CA SER A 146 7.84 9.88 6.97
C SER A 146 7.85 8.88 8.12
N ALA A 147 8.67 7.85 8.04
CA ALA A 147 8.88 6.93 9.14
C ALA A 147 9.59 7.64 10.31
N LEU A 148 10.69 8.35 10.05
CA LEU A 148 11.44 9.08 11.09
C LEU A 148 10.61 10.17 11.77
N PHE A 149 9.72 10.84 11.02
CA PHE A 149 8.78 11.82 11.57
C PHE A 149 7.86 11.22 12.64
N GLN A 150 7.45 9.96 12.49
CA GLN A 150 6.54 9.27 13.40
C GLN A 150 7.23 8.64 14.62
N VAL A 151 8.58 8.55 14.64
CA VAL A 151 9.36 7.89 15.71
C VAL A 151 9.02 8.40 17.11
N PRO A 152 8.96 9.72 17.39
CA PRO A 152 8.67 10.20 18.74
C PRO A 152 7.30 9.74 19.26
N ARG A 153 6.27 9.78 18.40
CA ARG A 153 4.92 9.32 18.73
C ARG A 153 4.89 7.83 19.06
N VAL A 154 5.49 7.01 18.19
CA VAL A 154 5.52 5.55 18.34
C VAL A 154 6.34 5.15 19.58
N ALA A 155 7.52 5.73 19.78
CA ALA A 155 8.38 5.48 20.93
C ALA A 155 7.66 5.79 22.25
N LYS A 156 7.01 6.96 22.33
CA LYS A 156 6.20 7.37 23.48
C LYS A 156 5.04 6.41 23.74
N ALA A 157 4.29 6.04 22.70
CA ALA A 157 3.13 5.17 22.84
C ALA A 157 3.51 3.74 23.28
N ARG A 158 4.70 3.28 22.92
CA ARG A 158 5.23 1.95 23.31
C ARG A 158 6.08 1.95 24.57
N GLY A 159 6.46 3.11 25.06
CA GLY A 159 7.35 3.21 26.23
C GLY A 159 8.77 2.72 25.97
N ILE A 160 9.27 2.83 24.74
CA ILE A 160 10.63 2.42 24.33
C ILE A 160 11.47 3.63 23.89
N ALA A 161 12.80 3.47 23.91
CA ALA A 161 13.69 4.54 23.49
C ALA A 161 13.55 4.88 22.00
N GLU A 162 13.55 6.17 21.66
CA GLU A 162 13.47 6.61 20.26
C GLU A 162 14.59 6.04 19.39
N ASP A 163 15.80 5.92 19.92
CA ASP A 163 16.94 5.37 19.17
C ASP A 163 16.70 3.93 18.73
N LYS A 164 16.02 3.12 19.57
CA LYS A 164 15.65 1.75 19.20
C LYS A 164 14.62 1.77 18.07
N VAL A 165 13.65 2.68 18.09
CA VAL A 165 12.67 2.83 17.02
C VAL A 165 13.33 3.32 15.72
N ARG A 166 14.26 4.29 15.81
CA ARG A 166 15.06 4.78 14.67
C ARG A 166 15.89 3.67 14.03
N GLN A 167 16.49 2.82 14.85
CA GLN A 167 17.23 1.66 14.37
C GLN A 167 16.32 0.73 13.58
N LEU A 168 15.13 0.40 14.09
CA LEU A 168 14.15 -0.44 13.39
C LEU A 168 13.73 0.18 12.04
N VAL A 169 13.53 1.50 11.98
CA VAL A 169 13.25 2.19 10.70
C VAL A 169 14.41 1.98 9.72
N THR A 170 15.64 2.18 10.18
CA THR A 170 16.84 2.02 9.33
C THR A 170 16.98 0.60 8.80
N GLU A 171 16.79 -0.40 9.65
CA GLU A 171 16.89 -1.83 9.32
C GLU A 171 15.78 -2.28 8.34
N ASN A 172 14.60 -1.61 8.38
CA ASN A 172 13.46 -1.90 7.51
C ASN A 172 13.37 -0.93 6.30
N THR A 173 14.40 -0.12 6.06
CA THR A 173 14.47 0.77 4.90
C THR A 173 15.04 0.00 3.70
N ALA A 174 14.23 -0.19 2.67
CA ALA A 174 14.68 -0.71 1.38
C ALA A 174 15.33 0.41 0.57
N GLY A 175 16.57 0.22 0.15
CA GLY A 175 17.29 1.14 -0.73
C GLY A 175 16.82 1.09 -2.19
N ARG A 176 17.48 1.89 -3.04
CA ARG A 176 17.27 1.86 -4.49
C ARG A 176 17.69 0.52 -5.09
N LEU A 177 16.94 0.03 -6.05
CA LEU A 177 17.30 -1.17 -6.80
C LEU A 177 18.65 -0.94 -7.52
N ILE A 178 19.63 -1.81 -7.27
CA ILE A 178 21.03 -1.68 -7.73
C ILE A 178 21.66 -0.28 -7.52
N GLY A 179 21.16 0.48 -6.53
CA GLY A 179 21.63 1.83 -6.20
C GLY A 179 21.19 2.94 -7.16
N LEU A 180 20.45 2.63 -8.22
CA LEU A 180 20.07 3.58 -9.28
C LEU A 180 18.57 3.81 -9.41
N PHE A 181 17.75 2.74 -9.34
CA PHE A 181 16.33 2.80 -9.66
C PHE A 181 15.45 2.87 -8.42
N GLY A 182 14.44 3.74 -8.47
CA GLY A 182 13.48 3.97 -7.40
C GLY A 182 14.02 4.89 -6.31
N GLU A 183 13.23 5.03 -5.26
CA GLU A 183 13.58 5.80 -4.06
C GLU A 183 13.62 4.88 -2.83
N PRO A 184 14.39 5.25 -1.78
CA PRO A 184 14.34 4.54 -0.51
C PRO A 184 12.93 4.54 0.05
N ARG A 185 12.49 3.40 0.58
CA ARG A 185 11.14 3.24 1.12
C ARG A 185 11.11 2.32 2.31
N VAL A 186 10.08 2.46 3.13
CA VAL A 186 9.83 1.66 4.33
C VAL A 186 8.44 1.03 4.20
N ASN A 187 8.38 -0.29 4.21
CA ASN A 187 7.10 -1.00 4.22
C ASN A 187 6.48 -0.92 5.60
N VAL A 188 5.30 -0.31 5.71
CA VAL A 188 4.64 -0.02 6.99
C VAL A 188 4.26 -1.29 7.74
N LEU A 189 3.73 -2.31 7.03
CA LEU A 189 3.37 -3.58 7.67
C LEU A 189 4.60 -4.30 8.21
N ALA A 190 5.67 -4.40 7.41
CA ALA A 190 6.91 -5.05 7.85
C ALA A 190 7.52 -4.35 9.06
N LEU A 191 7.56 -3.01 9.05
CA LEU A 191 8.07 -2.21 10.18
C LEU A 191 7.21 -2.40 11.45
N ASN A 192 5.89 -2.41 11.32
CA ASN A 192 4.99 -2.61 12.45
C ASN A 192 5.13 -4.04 13.04
N LEU A 193 5.33 -5.05 12.20
CA LEU A 193 5.61 -6.41 12.67
C LEU A 193 6.98 -6.51 13.38
N ALA A 194 8.01 -5.80 12.87
CA ALA A 194 9.31 -5.73 13.54
C ALA A 194 9.22 -5.03 14.90
N LEU A 195 8.40 -3.98 15.02
CA LEU A 195 8.11 -3.32 16.30
C LEU A 195 7.45 -4.27 17.31
N ASP A 196 6.47 -5.06 16.87
CA ASP A 196 5.79 -6.01 17.75
C ASP A 196 6.75 -7.11 18.22
N ALA A 197 7.61 -7.60 17.34
CA ALA A 197 8.64 -8.57 17.70
C ALA A 197 9.67 -8.01 18.71
N ALA A 198 10.04 -6.73 18.56
CA ALA A 198 10.98 -6.07 19.47
C ALA A 198 10.40 -5.73 20.85
N ALA A 199 9.07 -5.65 20.99
CA ALA A 199 8.38 -5.39 22.25
C ALA A 199 8.06 -6.66 23.05
N GLY A 200 8.13 -7.83 22.41
CA GLY A 200 7.89 -9.14 23.05
C GLY A 200 9.13 -9.79 23.68
N ASN A 201 10.28 -9.08 23.66
CA ASN A 201 11.53 -9.55 24.28
C ASN A 201 11.86 -8.68 25.53
#